data_af38534080e054f3fc0621b38ebdede1
#
_entry.id   af38534080e054f3fc0621b38ebdede1
#
_cell.length_a   1.000
_cell.length_b   1.000
_cell.length_c   1.000
_cell.angle_alpha   90.00
_cell.angle_beta   90.00
_cell.angle_gamma   90.00
#
_symmetry.space_group_name_H-M   'P 1'
#
loop_
_entity.id
_entity.type
_entity.pdbx_description
1 polymer ?
#
loop_
_entity_poly.entity_id
_entity_poly.type
_entity_poly.pdbx_seq_one_letter_code
_entity_poly.pdbx_strand_id
1 'polypeptide(L)'
;MKSFLLAVLACLPSLALAQTSAASGDETHVPLTFTGGYETNPVDHGRPVILIASALKVPPEVFRETFTHVKPAGAGQQPEEAQVRKNKQALLAGLSPYGVTDERLNEVSNYYRYNRSQGEMWRTTPASGYATVSNGVVTGITITNPGSGYSSAPTVSVTGLPDVALTATLAFGTDFSKNGSIKEVKVGALPAPAAP
;
A
#
# COMPACT_ATOMS: atom_id res chain seq x y z
N MET A 1 5.09 58.91 -72.54
CA MET A 1 4.41 59.02 -71.21
C MET A 1 4.95 57.87 -70.35
N LYS A 2 5.82 58.16 -69.43
CA LYS A 2 6.45 57.14 -68.59
C LYS A 2 5.84 57.19 -67.17
N SER A 3 5.09 56.15 -66.76
CA SER A 3 4.52 56.04 -65.42
C SER A 3 5.53 55.40 -64.46
N PHE A 4 5.88 56.18 -63.46
CA PHE A 4 6.70 55.66 -62.30
C PHE A 4 5.81 54.94 -61.31
N LEU A 5 6.13 53.67 -61.03
CA LEU A 5 5.50 52.88 -59.97
C LEU A 5 6.33 53.01 -58.71
N LEU A 6 5.78 53.60 -57.66
CA LEU A 6 6.41 53.76 -56.36
C LEU A 6 6.12 52.50 -55.51
N ALA A 7 7.16 51.72 -55.22
CA ALA A 7 7.05 50.60 -54.35
C ALA A 7 7.24 51.01 -52.86
N VAL A 8 6.21 50.91 -52.05
CA VAL A 8 6.26 51.15 -50.61
C VAL A 8 6.66 49.85 -49.93
N LEU A 9 7.86 49.82 -49.35
CA LEU A 9 8.40 48.73 -48.57
C LEU A 9 7.88 48.87 -47.13
N ALA A 10 6.91 48.06 -46.73
CA ALA A 10 6.40 47.97 -45.36
C ALA A 10 7.35 47.13 -44.53
N CYS A 11 8.03 47.79 -43.58
CA CYS A 11 8.86 47.14 -42.58
C CYS A 11 8.00 46.67 -41.42
N LEU A 12 7.74 45.35 -41.30
CA LEU A 12 7.07 44.74 -40.15
C LEU A 12 8.07 44.50 -39.03
N PRO A 13 7.80 44.93 -37.78
CA PRO A 13 8.64 44.60 -36.65
C PRO A 13 8.43 43.13 -36.28
N SER A 14 9.48 42.32 -36.32
CA SER A 14 9.50 40.97 -35.79
C SER A 14 9.38 41.01 -34.28
N LEU A 15 8.21 40.57 -33.74
CA LEU A 15 8.07 40.30 -32.32
C LEU A 15 8.87 39.03 -32.00
N ALA A 16 10.04 39.19 -31.38
CA ALA A 16 10.77 38.09 -30.79
C ALA A 16 9.99 37.61 -29.56
N LEU A 17 9.29 36.48 -29.67
CA LEU A 17 8.80 35.73 -28.50
C LEU A 17 10.04 35.23 -27.72
N ALA A 18 10.31 35.85 -26.59
CA ALA A 18 11.20 35.31 -25.61
C ALA A 18 10.61 33.99 -25.11
N GLN A 19 11.15 32.86 -25.58
CA GLN A 19 10.91 31.57 -24.97
C GLN A 19 11.60 31.59 -23.62
N THR A 20 10.84 31.76 -22.55
CA THR A 20 11.27 31.45 -21.20
C THR A 20 11.51 29.94 -21.14
N SER A 21 12.74 29.53 -21.35
CA SER A 21 13.19 28.19 -21.03
C SER A 21 13.01 28.03 -19.51
N ALA A 22 11.96 27.33 -19.10
CA ALA A 22 11.85 26.89 -17.72
C ALA A 22 13.13 26.07 -17.45
N ALA A 23 13.95 26.53 -16.52
CA ALA A 23 15.10 25.79 -16.05
C ALA A 23 14.60 24.44 -15.57
N SER A 24 14.95 23.39 -16.30
CA SER A 24 14.78 21.99 -15.90
C SER A 24 15.66 21.82 -14.65
N GLY A 25 15.12 22.07 -13.46
CA GLY A 25 15.82 21.72 -12.22
C GLY A 25 16.17 20.24 -12.33
N ASP A 26 17.39 19.87 -11.93
CA ASP A 26 17.86 18.48 -11.94
C ASP A 26 16.86 17.64 -11.15
N GLU A 27 15.99 16.91 -11.87
CA GLU A 27 15.10 15.94 -11.26
C GLU A 27 15.88 14.66 -10.99
N THR A 28 15.87 14.23 -9.75
CA THR A 28 16.50 12.98 -9.32
C THR A 28 15.46 12.03 -8.76
N HIS A 29 15.66 10.73 -9.01
CA HIS A 29 14.82 9.67 -8.43
C HIS A 29 15.54 9.11 -7.19
N VAL A 30 14.95 9.32 -6.03
CA VAL A 30 15.49 8.85 -4.75
C VAL A 30 14.65 7.68 -4.25
N PRO A 31 15.24 6.51 -3.95
CA PRO A 31 14.51 5.35 -3.47
C PRO A 31 13.72 5.63 -2.19
N LEU A 32 12.51 5.05 -2.12
CA LEU A 32 11.71 4.98 -0.91
C LEU A 32 12.13 3.77 -0.08
N THR A 33 12.13 3.93 1.25
CA THR A 33 12.28 2.86 2.22
C THR A 33 10.94 2.63 2.90
N PHE A 34 10.47 1.38 2.91
CA PHE A 34 9.26 0.93 3.61
C PHE A 34 9.66 0.08 4.81
N THR A 35 9.21 0.46 6.01
CA THR A 35 9.58 -0.21 7.26
C THR A 35 8.33 -0.54 8.07
N GLY A 36 8.26 -1.76 8.65
CA GLY A 36 7.08 -2.23 9.40
C GLY A 36 5.87 -2.50 8.50
N GLY A 37 4.68 -2.21 9.00
CA GLY A 37 3.43 -2.43 8.27
C GLY A 37 2.85 -3.83 8.48
N TYR A 38 3.31 -4.54 9.48
CA TYR A 38 2.88 -5.90 9.81
C TYR A 38 2.27 -6.00 11.21
N GLU A 39 1.95 -4.87 11.81
CA GLU A 39 1.31 -4.80 13.11
C GLU A 39 -0.14 -5.29 12.98
N THR A 40 -0.59 -6.04 13.98
CA THR A 40 -1.97 -6.52 14.07
C THR A 40 -2.69 -5.83 15.21
N ASN A 41 -4.02 -5.74 15.13
CA ASN A 41 -4.79 -5.27 16.26
C ASN A 41 -4.51 -6.17 17.49
N PRO A 42 -4.26 -5.62 18.69
CA PRO A 42 -3.98 -6.39 19.90
C PRO A 42 -5.03 -7.48 20.19
N VAL A 43 -6.31 -7.22 19.90
CA VAL A 43 -7.40 -8.22 20.08
C VAL A 43 -7.28 -9.42 19.14
N ASP A 44 -6.48 -9.32 18.08
CA ASP A 44 -6.27 -10.39 17.12
C ASP A 44 -5.16 -11.36 17.54
N HIS A 45 -4.47 -11.06 18.65
CA HIS A 45 -3.40 -11.89 19.19
C HIS A 45 -2.33 -12.26 18.15
N GLY A 46 -1.96 -11.31 17.31
CA GLY A 46 -0.95 -11.45 16.27
C GLY A 46 -1.42 -12.08 14.97
N ARG A 47 -2.73 -12.36 14.79
CA ARG A 47 -3.28 -12.80 13.49
C ARG A 47 -3.51 -11.62 12.59
N PRO A 48 -3.24 -11.71 11.28
CA PRO A 48 -3.53 -10.65 10.33
C PRO A 48 -5.02 -10.66 9.93
N VAL A 49 -5.92 -10.41 10.89
CA VAL A 49 -7.36 -10.53 10.70
C VAL A 49 -7.86 -9.65 9.57
N ILE A 50 -7.31 -8.45 9.41
CA ILE A 50 -7.70 -7.56 8.31
C ILE A 50 -7.43 -8.19 6.94
N LEU A 51 -6.32 -8.90 6.77
CA LEU A 51 -5.97 -9.59 5.52
C LEU A 51 -6.87 -10.82 5.29
N ILE A 52 -7.09 -11.62 6.34
CA ILE A 52 -7.92 -12.82 6.27
C ILE A 52 -9.37 -12.44 5.94
N ALA A 53 -9.93 -11.49 6.68
CA ALA A 53 -11.30 -11.02 6.49
C ALA A 53 -11.52 -10.42 5.10
N SER A 54 -10.58 -9.59 4.62
CA SER A 54 -10.64 -9.01 3.28
C SER A 54 -10.56 -10.09 2.19
N ALA A 55 -9.68 -11.08 2.36
CA ALA A 55 -9.59 -12.21 1.43
C ALA A 55 -10.88 -13.04 1.41
N LEU A 56 -11.55 -13.18 2.53
CA LEU A 56 -12.86 -13.85 2.65
C LEU A 56 -14.03 -12.97 2.23
N LYS A 57 -13.80 -11.68 1.98
CA LYS A 57 -14.84 -10.67 1.68
C LYS A 57 -15.86 -10.53 2.81
N VAL A 58 -15.40 -10.57 4.05
CA VAL A 58 -16.23 -10.34 5.26
C VAL A 58 -15.70 -9.17 6.06
N PRO A 59 -16.52 -8.48 6.87
CA PRO A 59 -16.03 -7.50 7.84
C PRO A 59 -15.07 -8.17 8.85
N PRO A 60 -13.99 -7.48 9.28
CA PRO A 60 -13.07 -8.02 10.28
C PRO A 60 -13.76 -8.43 11.59
N GLU A 61 -14.80 -7.72 12.00
CA GLU A 61 -15.59 -7.99 13.21
C GLU A 61 -16.33 -9.32 13.11
N VAL A 62 -16.90 -9.62 11.94
CA VAL A 62 -17.57 -10.90 11.68
C VAL A 62 -16.58 -12.07 11.76
N PHE A 63 -15.38 -11.89 11.20
CA PHE A 63 -14.33 -12.91 11.33
C PHE A 63 -13.91 -13.10 12.79
N ARG A 64 -13.70 -12.00 13.55
CA ARG A 64 -13.34 -12.05 14.98
C ARG A 64 -14.38 -12.80 15.79
N GLU A 65 -15.65 -12.43 15.67
CA GLU A 65 -16.75 -13.07 16.36
C GLU A 65 -16.81 -14.58 16.05
N THR A 66 -16.78 -14.94 14.78
CA THR A 66 -16.78 -16.34 14.36
C THR A 66 -15.57 -17.10 14.93
N PHE A 67 -14.40 -16.45 14.98
CA PHE A 67 -13.16 -17.07 15.47
C PHE A 67 -13.19 -17.32 16.99
N THR A 68 -14.06 -16.70 17.77
CA THR A 68 -14.23 -17.00 19.21
C THR A 68 -14.67 -18.44 19.45
N HIS A 69 -15.35 -19.05 18.47
CA HIS A 69 -15.78 -20.45 18.53
C HIS A 69 -14.71 -21.47 18.09
N VAL A 70 -13.53 -20.99 17.68
CA VAL A 70 -12.41 -21.82 17.27
C VAL A 70 -11.53 -22.13 18.47
N LYS A 71 -11.11 -23.39 18.62
CA LYS A 71 -10.14 -23.82 19.63
C LYS A 71 -8.81 -24.13 18.92
N PRO A 72 -7.86 -23.20 18.84
CA PRO A 72 -6.55 -23.46 18.25
C PRO A 72 -5.79 -24.54 19.06
N ALA A 73 -4.95 -25.31 18.37
CA ALA A 73 -3.98 -26.15 19.08
C ALA A 73 -3.01 -25.28 19.92
N GLY A 74 -2.51 -25.81 21.01
CA GLY A 74 -1.49 -25.14 21.81
C GLY A 74 -0.22 -24.86 20.98
N ALA A 75 0.57 -23.88 21.42
CA ALA A 75 1.81 -23.52 20.74
C ALA A 75 2.73 -24.75 20.64
N GLY A 76 3.21 -25.03 19.43
CA GLY A 76 4.06 -26.19 19.15
C GLY A 76 3.34 -27.55 19.11
N GLN A 77 2.01 -27.58 19.29
CA GLN A 77 1.23 -28.80 19.21
C GLN A 77 0.62 -29.00 17.82
N GLN A 78 0.63 -30.24 17.35
CA GLN A 78 -0.14 -30.62 16.15
C GLN A 78 -1.62 -30.78 16.55
N PRO A 79 -2.56 -30.12 15.85
CA PRO A 79 -3.98 -30.28 16.15
C PRO A 79 -4.45 -31.68 15.72
N GLU A 80 -5.30 -32.29 16.54
CA GLU A 80 -5.99 -33.53 16.16
C GLU A 80 -6.96 -33.27 15.01
N GLU A 81 -7.12 -34.25 14.11
CA GLU A 81 -8.02 -34.13 12.95
C GLU A 81 -9.47 -33.80 13.33
N ALA A 82 -9.96 -34.38 14.43
CA ALA A 82 -11.30 -34.08 14.93
C ALA A 82 -11.44 -32.62 15.34
N GLN A 83 -10.40 -32.04 15.96
CA GLN A 83 -10.36 -30.63 16.34
C GLN A 83 -10.31 -29.73 15.09
N VAL A 84 -9.51 -30.10 14.09
CA VAL A 84 -9.45 -29.37 12.79
C VAL A 84 -10.83 -29.32 12.15
N ARG A 85 -11.53 -30.46 12.05
CA ARG A 85 -12.88 -30.52 11.49
C ARG A 85 -13.87 -29.66 12.28
N LYS A 86 -13.83 -29.71 13.61
CA LYS A 86 -14.70 -28.92 14.50
C LYS A 86 -14.48 -27.41 14.32
N ASN A 87 -13.22 -27.00 14.30
CA ASN A 87 -12.84 -25.60 14.07
C ASN A 87 -13.32 -25.11 12.71
N LYS A 88 -13.16 -25.91 11.66
CA LYS A 88 -13.62 -25.60 10.32
C LYS A 88 -15.14 -25.45 10.26
N GLN A 89 -15.88 -26.37 10.89
CA GLN A 89 -17.35 -26.28 10.98
C GLN A 89 -17.81 -25.01 11.70
N ALA A 90 -17.13 -24.63 12.81
CA ALA A 90 -17.43 -23.40 13.52
C ALA A 90 -17.21 -22.15 12.65
N LEU A 91 -16.11 -22.11 11.89
CA LEU A 91 -15.85 -21.01 10.95
C LEU A 91 -16.90 -20.96 9.84
N LEU A 92 -17.23 -22.09 9.22
CA LEU A 92 -18.24 -22.13 8.16
C LEU A 92 -19.63 -21.72 8.67
N ALA A 93 -20.01 -22.14 9.88
CA ALA A 93 -21.30 -21.76 10.46
C ALA A 93 -21.46 -20.24 10.58
N GLY A 94 -20.40 -19.52 10.95
CA GLY A 94 -20.45 -18.07 11.07
C GLY A 94 -20.18 -17.29 9.77
N LEU A 95 -19.45 -17.88 8.82
CA LEU A 95 -18.99 -17.17 7.62
C LEU A 95 -19.82 -17.49 6.36
N SER A 96 -20.49 -18.66 6.29
CA SER A 96 -21.31 -19.01 5.12
C SER A 96 -22.49 -18.06 4.86
N PRO A 97 -23.12 -17.42 5.86
CA PRO A 97 -24.13 -16.39 5.60
C PRO A 97 -23.60 -15.19 4.80
N TYR A 98 -22.28 -14.99 4.79
CA TYR A 98 -21.61 -13.96 4.02
C TYR A 98 -21.09 -14.48 2.66
N GLY A 99 -21.45 -15.69 2.26
CA GLY A 99 -21.06 -16.30 0.99
C GLY A 99 -19.70 -16.96 0.97
N VAL A 100 -19.06 -17.18 2.15
CA VAL A 100 -17.78 -17.90 2.24
C VAL A 100 -18.04 -19.39 2.05
N THR A 101 -17.40 -19.97 1.01
CA THR A 101 -17.44 -21.41 0.76
C THR A 101 -16.33 -22.16 1.49
N ASP A 102 -16.45 -23.48 1.58
CA ASP A 102 -15.44 -24.35 2.17
C ASP A 102 -14.11 -24.23 1.45
N GLU A 103 -14.14 -24.21 0.12
CA GLU A 103 -12.97 -24.07 -0.74
C GLU A 103 -12.24 -22.76 -0.46
N ARG A 104 -13.01 -21.64 -0.42
CA ARG A 104 -12.43 -20.32 -0.17
C ARG A 104 -11.86 -20.22 1.24
N LEU A 105 -12.53 -20.75 2.23
CA LEU A 105 -12.03 -20.79 3.60
C LEU A 105 -10.70 -21.57 3.69
N ASN A 106 -10.60 -22.72 3.02
CA ASN A 106 -9.38 -23.53 2.98
C ASN A 106 -8.23 -22.77 2.28
N GLU A 107 -8.53 -22.18 1.13
CA GLU A 107 -7.55 -21.42 0.35
C GLU A 107 -6.95 -20.28 1.19
N VAL A 108 -7.79 -19.45 1.81
CA VAL A 108 -7.37 -18.32 2.65
C VAL A 108 -6.62 -18.80 3.89
N SER A 109 -7.12 -19.85 4.55
CA SER A 109 -6.48 -20.42 5.74
C SER A 109 -5.09 -20.99 5.43
N ASN A 110 -4.91 -21.62 4.27
CA ASN A 110 -3.61 -22.12 3.84
C ASN A 110 -2.67 -21.01 3.43
N TYR A 111 -3.16 -19.97 2.76
CA TYR A 111 -2.34 -18.84 2.31
C TYR A 111 -1.76 -18.05 3.48
N TYR A 112 -2.56 -17.76 4.53
CA TYR A 112 -2.17 -17.00 5.71
C TYR A 112 -1.69 -17.87 6.88
N ARG A 113 -1.44 -19.17 6.62
CA ARG A 113 -0.89 -20.06 7.65
C ARG A 113 0.59 -19.73 7.91
N TYR A 114 0.95 -19.64 9.17
CA TYR A 114 2.33 -19.45 9.63
C TYR A 114 2.50 -20.01 11.05
N ASN A 115 3.72 -20.34 11.42
CA ASN A 115 4.05 -20.85 12.75
C ASN A 115 4.78 -19.77 13.56
N ARG A 116 4.02 -19.04 14.36
CA ARG A 116 4.54 -17.96 15.19
C ARG A 116 5.55 -18.44 16.22
N SER A 117 5.43 -19.65 16.75
CA SER A 117 6.38 -20.21 17.73
C SER A 117 7.76 -20.46 17.12
N GLN A 118 7.85 -20.54 15.80
CA GLN A 118 9.10 -20.64 15.05
C GLN A 118 9.58 -19.28 14.48
N GLY A 119 8.94 -18.18 14.87
CA GLY A 119 9.29 -16.85 14.38
C GLY A 119 8.80 -16.56 12.96
N GLU A 120 7.94 -17.43 12.39
CA GLU A 120 7.38 -17.20 11.07
C GLU A 120 6.36 -16.09 11.10
N MET A 121 6.16 -15.47 9.92
CA MET A 121 5.11 -14.53 9.61
C MET A 121 4.36 -15.01 8.36
N TRP A 122 3.13 -14.51 8.14
CA TRP A 122 2.39 -14.79 6.91
C TRP A 122 3.14 -14.27 5.68
N ARG A 123 2.69 -14.69 4.49
CA ARG A 123 3.32 -14.32 3.22
C ARG A 123 3.20 -12.83 2.97
N THR A 124 4.33 -12.20 2.65
CA THR A 124 4.44 -10.78 2.34
C THR A 124 5.30 -10.57 1.09
N THR A 125 5.05 -9.50 0.38
CA THR A 125 5.90 -8.98 -0.68
C THR A 125 6.23 -7.53 -0.36
N PRO A 126 7.50 -7.15 -0.21
CA PRO A 126 7.87 -5.77 0.07
C PRO A 126 7.45 -4.82 -1.05
N ALA A 127 7.00 -3.63 -0.68
CA ALA A 127 6.76 -2.54 -1.63
C ALA A 127 8.08 -1.89 -2.06
N SER A 128 8.08 -1.31 -3.26
CA SER A 128 9.18 -0.47 -3.75
C SER A 128 8.65 0.73 -4.51
N GLY A 129 9.47 1.78 -4.57
CA GLY A 129 9.14 3.01 -5.27
C GLY A 129 10.27 4.03 -5.14
N TYR A 130 10.04 5.20 -5.69
CA TYR A 130 10.97 6.33 -5.59
C TYR A 130 10.21 7.64 -5.44
N ALA A 131 10.87 8.62 -4.84
CA ALA A 131 10.47 10.00 -4.84
C ALA A 131 11.16 10.72 -6.00
N THR A 132 10.42 11.55 -6.73
CA THR A 132 11.01 12.55 -7.63
C THR A 132 11.37 13.77 -6.80
N VAL A 133 12.63 14.17 -6.84
CA VAL A 133 13.16 15.29 -6.06
C VAL A 133 13.72 16.34 -7.02
N SER A 134 13.29 17.57 -6.86
CA SER A 134 13.81 18.73 -7.59
C SER A 134 14.21 19.81 -6.59
N ASN A 135 15.47 20.30 -6.68
CA ASN A 135 16.00 21.31 -5.77
C ASN A 135 15.85 20.95 -4.28
N GLY A 136 16.00 19.66 -3.93
CA GLY A 136 15.86 19.17 -2.55
C GLY A 136 14.43 19.03 -2.05
N VAL A 137 13.42 19.27 -2.90
CA VAL A 137 12.01 19.15 -2.58
C VAL A 137 11.40 17.94 -3.29
N VAL A 138 10.62 17.14 -2.57
CA VAL A 138 9.86 16.03 -3.16
C VAL A 138 8.69 16.59 -3.97
N THR A 139 8.71 16.36 -5.27
CA THR A 139 7.70 16.82 -6.23
C THR A 139 6.73 15.72 -6.66
N GLY A 140 7.10 14.44 -6.43
CA GLY A 140 6.27 13.30 -6.79
C GLY A 140 6.69 12.02 -6.09
N ILE A 141 5.75 11.07 -6.01
CA ILE A 141 5.98 9.71 -5.50
C ILE A 141 5.52 8.72 -6.57
N THR A 142 6.38 7.76 -6.88
CA THR A 142 6.06 6.65 -7.80
C THR A 142 6.26 5.32 -7.08
N ILE A 143 5.19 4.53 -6.99
CA ILE A 143 5.25 3.14 -6.49
C ILE A 143 5.49 2.22 -7.68
N THR A 144 6.63 1.54 -7.69
CA THR A 144 7.01 0.59 -8.76
C THR A 144 6.51 -0.82 -8.49
N ASN A 145 6.41 -1.19 -7.21
CA ASN A 145 5.78 -2.41 -6.74
C ASN A 145 4.97 -2.08 -5.47
N PRO A 146 3.65 -2.24 -5.48
CA PRO A 146 2.82 -1.94 -4.33
C PRO A 146 2.99 -2.95 -3.18
N GLY A 147 3.68 -4.06 -3.40
CA GLY A 147 3.81 -5.14 -2.43
C GLY A 147 2.48 -5.81 -2.10
N SER A 148 2.48 -6.65 -1.06
CA SER A 148 1.28 -7.29 -0.50
C SER A 148 1.54 -7.81 0.91
N GLY A 149 0.46 -8.08 1.64
CA GLY A 149 0.56 -8.67 2.99
C GLY A 149 0.81 -7.66 4.11
N TYR A 150 0.72 -6.36 3.85
CA TYR A 150 0.73 -5.34 4.90
C TYR A 150 -0.59 -5.38 5.68
N SER A 151 -0.53 -5.57 6.99
CA SER A 151 -1.70 -5.55 7.89
C SER A 151 -1.94 -4.17 8.51
N SER A 152 -0.92 -3.31 8.50
CA SER A 152 -0.94 -1.92 8.91
C SER A 152 -0.14 -1.06 7.92
N ALA A 153 -0.30 0.25 7.96
CA ALA A 153 0.45 1.14 7.09
C ALA A 153 1.94 1.12 7.48
N PRO A 154 2.88 0.83 6.55
CA PRO A 154 4.30 0.92 6.82
C PRO A 154 4.73 2.38 7.01
N THR A 155 5.81 2.60 7.74
CA THR A 155 6.54 3.86 7.72
C THR A 155 7.26 3.98 6.40
N VAL A 156 7.10 5.11 5.72
CA VAL A 156 7.76 5.40 4.44
C VAL A 156 8.70 6.58 4.62
N SER A 157 9.90 6.47 4.11
CA SER A 157 10.92 7.54 4.13
C SER A 157 11.62 7.68 2.80
N VAL A 158 12.17 8.88 2.54
CA VAL A 158 13.02 9.17 1.39
C VAL A 158 14.46 9.21 1.86
N THR A 159 15.33 8.45 1.21
CA THR A 159 16.75 8.41 1.54
C THR A 159 17.36 9.81 1.44
N GLY A 160 18.02 10.27 2.51
CA GLY A 160 18.65 11.61 2.56
C GLY A 160 17.70 12.78 2.81
N LEU A 161 16.39 12.55 2.97
CA LEU A 161 15.38 13.57 3.29
C LEU A 161 14.53 13.14 4.49
N PRO A 162 15.11 13.08 5.71
CA PRO A 162 14.46 12.53 6.90
C PRO A 162 13.24 13.35 7.37
N ASP A 163 13.21 14.65 7.05
CA ASP A 163 12.15 15.56 7.50
C ASP A 163 10.90 15.52 6.61
N VAL A 164 10.94 14.78 5.49
CA VAL A 164 9.77 14.62 4.62
C VAL A 164 8.78 13.63 5.25
N ALA A 165 7.63 14.15 5.71
CA ALA A 165 6.56 13.32 6.22
C ALA A 165 5.83 12.62 5.07
N LEU A 166 5.83 11.29 5.07
CA LEU A 166 5.09 10.45 4.10
C LEU A 166 4.04 9.61 4.82
N THR A 167 2.87 9.52 4.22
CA THR A 167 1.77 8.69 4.74
C THR A 167 1.36 7.68 3.68
N ALA A 168 1.47 6.38 4.01
CA ALA A 168 0.98 5.30 3.18
C ALA A 168 -0.46 4.94 3.53
N THR A 169 -1.25 4.60 2.51
CA THR A 169 -2.56 3.95 2.68
C THR A 169 -2.53 2.59 1.98
N LEU A 170 -3.35 1.66 2.49
CA LEU A 170 -3.40 0.28 2.00
C LEU A 170 -4.68 0.01 1.23
N ALA A 171 -4.59 -0.93 0.29
CA ALA A 171 -5.71 -1.56 -0.37
C ALA A 171 -5.87 -3.00 0.14
N PHE A 172 -7.12 -3.39 0.43
CA PHE A 172 -7.47 -4.74 0.86
C PHE A 172 -8.46 -5.35 -0.12
N GLY A 173 -8.40 -6.67 -0.30
CA GLY A 173 -9.28 -7.37 -1.23
C GLY A 173 -9.07 -8.87 -1.26
N THR A 174 -9.75 -9.54 -2.20
CA THR A 174 -9.77 -11.00 -2.32
C THR A 174 -8.57 -11.59 -3.07
N ASP A 175 -7.86 -10.79 -3.85
CA ASP A 175 -6.65 -11.19 -4.57
C ASP A 175 -5.45 -11.14 -3.62
N PHE A 176 -4.86 -12.28 -3.32
CA PHE A 176 -3.74 -12.40 -2.39
C PHE A 176 -2.53 -11.56 -2.79
N SER A 177 -2.28 -11.41 -4.09
CA SER A 177 -1.14 -10.64 -4.61
C SER A 177 -1.31 -9.12 -4.42
N LYS A 178 -2.53 -8.68 -4.10
CA LYS A 178 -2.89 -7.26 -3.91
C LYS A 178 -3.45 -6.96 -2.52
N ASN A 179 -3.76 -8.00 -1.75
CA ASN A 179 -4.34 -7.82 -0.43
C ASN A 179 -3.29 -7.28 0.55
N GLY A 180 -3.57 -6.13 1.15
CA GLY A 180 -2.61 -5.39 1.96
C GLY A 180 -1.47 -4.81 1.11
N SER A 181 -1.75 -4.29 -0.08
CA SER A 181 -0.78 -3.57 -0.91
C SER A 181 -0.82 -2.07 -0.64
N ILE A 182 0.24 -1.36 -0.98
CA ILE A 182 0.25 0.11 -0.94
C ILE A 182 -0.71 0.63 -2.01
N LYS A 183 -1.74 1.34 -1.57
CA LYS A 183 -2.71 2.01 -2.44
C LYS A 183 -2.17 3.36 -2.91
N GLU A 184 -1.57 4.10 -1.98
CA GLU A 184 -1.08 5.47 -2.20
C GLU A 184 -0.06 5.84 -1.14
N VAL A 185 0.91 6.67 -1.50
CA VAL A 185 1.79 7.38 -0.56
C VAL A 185 1.65 8.87 -0.81
N LYS A 186 1.28 9.62 0.21
CA LYS A 186 1.13 11.09 0.16
C LYS A 186 2.28 11.77 0.86
N VAL A 187 2.72 12.88 0.29
CA VAL A 187 3.58 13.83 0.98
C VAL A 187 2.71 14.62 1.96
N GLY A 188 3.01 14.51 3.25
CA GLY A 188 2.34 15.28 4.29
C GLY A 188 2.79 16.75 4.27
N ALA A 189 1.98 17.63 4.85
CA ALA A 189 2.45 18.98 5.15
C ALA A 189 3.62 18.89 6.15
N LEU A 190 4.70 19.62 5.90
CA LEU A 190 5.78 19.77 6.88
C LEU A 190 5.15 20.27 8.20
N PRO A 191 5.58 19.74 9.36
CA PRO A 191 5.18 20.35 10.63
C PRO A 191 5.62 21.82 10.59
N ALA A 192 4.70 22.70 10.97
CA ALA A 192 5.03 24.13 11.07
C ALA A 192 6.28 24.27 11.94
N PRO A 193 7.26 25.12 11.57
CA PRO A 193 8.41 25.36 12.43
C PRO A 193 7.93 25.76 13.81
N ALA A 194 8.50 25.16 14.86
CA ALA A 194 8.19 25.51 16.22
C ALA A 194 8.34 27.03 16.35
N ALA A 195 7.30 27.71 16.82
CA ALA A 195 7.35 29.13 17.08
C ALA A 195 8.46 29.42 18.11
N PRO A 196 9.27 30.49 17.91
CA PRO A 196 10.38 30.84 18.77
C PRO A 196 9.97 31.16 20.21
#